data_9c4da1900bb252f976d300fe25ecaa5f
#
_entry.id   9c4da1900bb252f976d300fe25ecaa5f
#
_cell.length_a   1.000
_cell.length_b   1.000
_cell.length_c   1.000
_cell.angle_alpha   90.00
_cell.angle_beta   90.00
_cell.angle_gamma   90.00
#
_symmetry.space_group_name_H-M   'P 1'
#
loop_
_entity.id
_entity.type
_entity.pdbx_description
1 polymer ?
#
loop_
_entity_poly.entity_id
_entity_poly.type
_entity_poly.pdbx_seq_one_letter_code
_entity_poly.pdbx_strand_id
1 'polypeptide(L)'
;MERTPITRKSPSSLERNAIVACCILSLLLFFFPLLTIHVPIAGDQDVSGYDVFSKLTEFREKLKPPDMTSTSTPSNASPRTHPPDLPLSVKLGWLMPLALIIAFLSAATALITAFKAIHVSRIACVIGAACSAAAILHITIMNSDIHSWLSESMKTAQPELKNNPYAGLAQNLSALIVNAFQIKPGWGVYALLVLLGMAAVLGFSRVLSRLRVVPIAGS
;
A
#
# COMPACT_ATOMS: atom_id res chain seq x y z
N MET A 1 50.88 22.69 -4.05
CA MET A 1 49.69 22.00 -3.43
C MET A 1 49.23 20.94 -4.39
N GLU A 2 49.67 19.75 -4.22
CA GLU A 2 49.38 18.60 -5.06
C GLU A 2 48.04 17.98 -4.60
N ARG A 3 46.99 18.08 -5.40
CA ARG A 3 45.69 17.45 -5.10
C ARG A 3 45.82 15.96 -5.37
N THR A 4 45.99 15.18 -4.30
CA THR A 4 45.89 13.71 -4.38
C THR A 4 44.59 13.30 -5.02
N PRO A 5 44.59 12.50 -6.10
CA PRO A 5 43.37 12.05 -6.74
C PRO A 5 42.62 11.14 -5.78
N ILE A 6 41.35 11.51 -5.50
CA ILE A 6 40.43 10.69 -4.70
C ILE A 6 40.12 9.45 -5.52
N THR A 7 40.84 8.35 -5.28
CA THR A 7 40.59 7.06 -5.87
C THR A 7 39.19 6.60 -5.42
N ARG A 8 38.19 6.73 -6.31
CA ARG A 8 36.86 6.13 -6.14
C ARG A 8 37.01 4.62 -6.15
N LYS A 9 37.10 4.02 -4.97
CA LYS A 9 37.12 2.56 -4.83
C LYS A 9 35.78 2.02 -5.40
N SER A 10 35.83 1.19 -6.44
CA SER A 10 34.64 0.57 -7.05
C SER A 10 33.85 -0.23 -6.00
N PRO A 11 32.51 -0.29 -6.11
CA PRO A 11 31.70 -1.10 -5.21
C PRO A 11 32.15 -2.57 -5.27
N SER A 12 32.14 -3.25 -4.12
CA SER A 12 32.50 -4.68 -4.12
C SER A 12 31.47 -5.47 -4.93
N SER A 13 31.90 -6.47 -5.65
CA SER A 13 31.02 -7.35 -6.42
C SER A 13 29.93 -7.97 -5.56
N LEU A 14 30.23 -8.28 -4.31
CA LEU A 14 29.30 -8.87 -3.34
C LEU A 14 28.13 -7.92 -3.00
N GLU A 15 28.42 -6.63 -2.77
CA GLU A 15 27.40 -5.62 -2.47
C GLU A 15 26.45 -5.43 -3.65
N ARG A 16 27.00 -5.34 -4.86
CA ARG A 16 26.19 -5.21 -6.07
C ARG A 16 25.30 -6.43 -6.28
N ASN A 17 25.84 -7.63 -6.12
CA ASN A 17 25.08 -8.86 -6.28
C ASN A 17 23.97 -9.00 -5.23
N ALA A 18 24.21 -8.55 -3.98
CA ALA A 18 23.19 -8.53 -2.94
C ALA A 18 22.04 -7.56 -3.28
N ILE A 19 22.34 -6.36 -3.77
CA ILE A 19 21.29 -5.40 -4.21
C ILE A 19 20.50 -6.01 -5.38
N VAL A 20 21.18 -6.59 -6.37
CA VAL A 20 20.53 -7.25 -7.51
C VAL A 20 19.61 -8.36 -7.05
N ALA A 21 20.07 -9.23 -6.15
CA ALA A 21 19.26 -10.31 -5.59
C ALA A 21 18.01 -9.77 -4.87
N CYS A 22 18.16 -8.76 -4.02
CA CYS A 22 17.02 -8.12 -3.34
C CYS A 22 16.02 -7.54 -4.35
N CYS A 23 16.50 -6.88 -5.42
CA CYS A 23 15.62 -6.30 -6.43
C CYS A 23 14.87 -7.39 -7.22
N ILE A 24 15.54 -8.49 -7.59
CA ILE A 24 14.88 -9.61 -8.28
C ILE A 24 13.81 -10.23 -7.39
N LEU A 25 14.13 -10.51 -6.12
CA LEU A 25 13.17 -11.04 -5.16
C LEU A 25 11.99 -10.07 -4.96
N SER A 26 12.25 -8.77 -4.89
CA SER A 26 11.20 -7.74 -4.79
C SER A 26 10.25 -7.77 -5.99
N LEU A 27 10.77 -7.96 -7.21
CA LEU A 27 9.94 -8.08 -8.41
C LEU A 27 9.10 -9.36 -8.41
N LEU A 28 9.64 -10.47 -7.90
CA LEU A 28 8.88 -11.71 -7.77
C LEU A 28 7.72 -11.60 -6.79
N LEU A 29 7.83 -10.72 -5.78
CA LEU A 29 6.74 -10.48 -4.83
C LEU A 29 5.48 -9.88 -5.47
N PHE A 30 5.56 -9.39 -6.72
CA PHE A 30 4.38 -8.94 -7.47
C PHE A 30 3.31 -10.02 -7.63
N PHE A 31 3.72 -11.29 -7.68
CA PHE A 31 2.83 -12.43 -7.82
C PHE A 31 2.31 -12.99 -6.48
N PHE A 32 2.78 -12.43 -5.36
CA PHE A 32 2.37 -12.87 -4.02
C PHE A 32 1.32 -11.95 -3.42
N PRO A 33 0.61 -12.39 -2.37
CA PRO A 33 -0.41 -11.59 -1.72
C PRO A 33 0.13 -10.26 -1.19
N LEU A 34 -0.33 -9.15 -1.76
CA LEU A 34 -0.01 -7.80 -1.31
C LEU A 34 -1.08 -7.26 -0.38
N LEU A 35 -2.31 -7.78 -0.48
CA LEU A 35 -3.45 -7.39 0.32
C LEU A 35 -4.25 -8.64 0.67
N THR A 36 -4.71 -8.74 1.90
CA THR A 36 -5.65 -9.77 2.35
C THR A 36 -6.92 -9.10 2.83
N ILE A 37 -8.05 -9.47 2.22
CA ILE A 37 -9.38 -8.97 2.56
C ILE A 37 -10.13 -10.12 3.24
N HIS A 38 -10.45 -9.92 4.51
CA HIS A 38 -11.31 -10.85 5.24
C HIS A 38 -12.77 -10.46 5.04
N VAL A 39 -13.52 -11.33 4.38
CA VAL A 39 -14.96 -11.13 4.14
C VAL A 39 -15.73 -12.12 4.99
N PRO A 40 -16.67 -11.67 5.84
CA PRO A 40 -17.54 -12.58 6.59
C PRO A 40 -18.22 -13.54 5.61
N ILE A 41 -18.23 -14.83 5.92
CA ILE A 41 -18.84 -15.89 5.10
C ILE A 41 -17.95 -16.37 3.94
N ALA A 42 -17.24 -15.49 3.24
CA ALA A 42 -16.38 -15.84 2.10
C ALA A 42 -14.94 -16.20 2.51
N GLY A 43 -14.53 -15.87 3.76
CA GLY A 43 -13.19 -16.11 4.27
C GLY A 43 -12.15 -15.09 3.80
N ASP A 44 -10.88 -15.49 3.90
CA ASP A 44 -9.76 -14.65 3.47
C ASP A 44 -9.61 -14.70 1.96
N GLN A 45 -9.55 -13.53 1.35
CA GLN A 45 -9.24 -13.36 -0.06
C GLN A 45 -7.92 -12.64 -0.21
N ASP A 46 -6.94 -13.35 -0.74
CA ASP A 46 -5.64 -12.80 -1.06
C ASP A 46 -5.64 -12.15 -2.43
N VAL A 47 -5.14 -10.92 -2.48
CA VAL A 47 -5.04 -10.12 -3.70
C VAL A 47 -3.57 -9.89 -4.01
N SER A 48 -3.10 -10.42 -5.13
CA SER A 48 -1.73 -10.22 -5.60
C SER A 48 -1.58 -8.89 -6.35
N GLY A 49 -0.34 -8.46 -6.58
CA GLY A 49 -0.06 -7.29 -7.43
C GLY A 49 -0.59 -7.48 -8.85
N TYR A 50 -0.53 -8.69 -9.37
CA TYR A 50 -1.08 -9.03 -10.68
C TYR A 50 -2.61 -8.86 -10.70
N ASP A 51 -3.32 -9.31 -9.66
CA ASP A 51 -4.77 -9.16 -9.56
C ASP A 51 -5.19 -7.70 -9.48
N VAL A 52 -4.46 -6.89 -8.68
CA VAL A 52 -4.70 -5.45 -8.60
C VAL A 52 -4.56 -4.82 -9.99
N PHE A 53 -3.51 -5.16 -10.72
CA PHE A 53 -3.25 -4.59 -12.04
C PHE A 53 -4.27 -5.05 -13.09
N SER A 54 -4.62 -6.33 -13.12
CA SER A 54 -5.59 -6.87 -14.08
C SER A 54 -7.00 -6.34 -13.84
N LYS A 55 -7.39 -6.15 -12.58
CA LYS A 55 -8.71 -5.63 -12.21
C LYS A 55 -8.81 -4.11 -12.24
N LEU A 56 -7.70 -3.37 -12.25
CA LEU A 56 -7.71 -1.91 -12.41
C LEU A 56 -8.39 -1.49 -13.73
N THR A 57 -8.22 -2.26 -14.78
CA THR A 57 -8.89 -2.04 -16.06
C THR A 57 -10.40 -2.29 -15.98
N GLU A 58 -10.84 -3.34 -15.29
CA GLU A 58 -12.24 -3.64 -15.06
C GLU A 58 -12.90 -2.64 -14.09
N PHE A 59 -12.19 -2.21 -13.05
CA PHE A 59 -12.66 -1.19 -12.10
C PHE A 59 -12.90 0.15 -12.79
N ARG A 60 -12.02 0.55 -13.69
CA ARG A 60 -12.17 1.78 -14.48
C ARG A 60 -13.41 1.74 -15.37
N GLU A 61 -13.78 0.59 -15.86
CA GLU A 61 -14.97 0.40 -16.71
C GLU A 61 -16.27 0.40 -15.89
N LYS A 62 -16.23 -0.19 -14.68
CA LYS A 62 -17.37 -0.20 -13.74
C LYS A 62 -17.57 1.10 -12.98
N LEU A 63 -16.54 1.96 -12.87
CA LEU A 63 -16.63 3.30 -12.28
C LEU A 63 -17.11 4.37 -13.26
N LYS A 64 -17.36 4.04 -14.53
CA LYS A 64 -18.16 4.93 -15.39
C LYS A 64 -19.53 5.08 -14.71
N PRO A 65 -19.92 6.34 -14.34
CA PRO A 65 -21.24 6.54 -13.79
C PRO A 65 -22.25 5.95 -14.78
N PRO A 66 -23.23 5.15 -14.33
CA PRO A 66 -24.29 4.74 -15.21
C PRO A 66 -24.92 6.02 -15.79
N ASP A 67 -25.05 6.06 -17.10
CA ASP A 67 -25.73 7.16 -17.80
C ASP A 67 -27.10 7.36 -17.15
N MET A 68 -27.19 8.36 -16.27
CA MET A 68 -28.42 8.76 -15.58
C MET A 68 -29.38 9.48 -16.52
N THR A 69 -29.59 8.92 -17.69
CA THR A 69 -30.64 9.35 -18.64
C THR A 69 -31.72 8.28 -18.71
N SER A 70 -32.32 7.90 -17.57
CA SER A 70 -33.58 7.18 -17.62
C SER A 70 -34.39 7.38 -16.34
N THR A 71 -35.46 8.16 -16.51
CA THR A 71 -36.77 8.07 -15.84
C THR A 71 -36.76 8.27 -14.31
N SER A 72 -36.85 9.52 -13.91
CA SER A 72 -37.34 9.95 -12.60
C SER A 72 -38.83 9.62 -12.49
N THR A 73 -39.17 8.52 -11.86
CA THR A 73 -40.50 8.33 -11.27
C THR A 73 -40.47 9.02 -9.91
N PRO A 74 -41.28 10.03 -9.61
CA PRO A 74 -41.31 10.66 -8.29
C PRO A 74 -41.98 9.69 -7.31
N SER A 75 -41.20 8.89 -6.63
CA SER A 75 -41.63 8.17 -5.45
C SER A 75 -41.55 9.11 -4.26
N ASN A 76 -42.70 9.33 -3.60
CA ASN A 76 -42.85 10.00 -2.31
C ASN A 76 -42.08 9.21 -1.24
N ALA A 77 -40.77 9.37 -1.20
CA ALA A 77 -39.90 8.75 -0.20
C ALA A 77 -39.67 9.78 0.92
N SER A 78 -40.04 9.41 2.15
CA SER A 78 -39.66 10.07 3.41
C SER A 78 -38.20 10.57 3.38
N PRO A 79 -37.87 11.64 4.15
CA PRO A 79 -36.50 12.16 4.16
C PRO A 79 -35.52 11.06 4.55
N ARG A 80 -34.84 10.52 3.54
CA ARG A 80 -33.78 9.55 3.75
C ARG A 80 -32.67 10.26 4.48
N THR A 81 -32.39 9.83 5.70
CA THR A 81 -31.15 10.18 6.39
C THR A 81 -30.01 9.82 5.46
N HIS A 82 -29.31 10.83 4.94
CA HIS A 82 -28.15 10.59 4.07
C HIS A 82 -27.14 9.73 4.83
N PRO A 83 -26.65 8.63 4.24
CA PRO A 83 -25.57 7.89 4.86
C PRO A 83 -24.36 8.82 5.05
N PRO A 84 -23.60 8.67 6.15
CA PRO A 84 -22.44 9.51 6.39
C PRO A 84 -21.48 9.44 5.21
N ASP A 85 -20.87 10.59 4.88
CA ASP A 85 -19.90 10.68 3.79
C ASP A 85 -18.79 9.66 3.95
N LEU A 86 -18.37 9.07 2.83
CA LEU A 86 -17.24 8.13 2.79
C LEU A 86 -15.98 8.77 3.36
N PRO A 87 -15.24 8.09 4.23
CA PRO A 87 -13.98 8.58 4.79
C PRO A 87 -12.98 9.00 3.69
N LEU A 88 -12.16 10.00 3.99
CA LEU A 88 -11.17 10.52 3.06
C LEU A 88 -10.16 9.45 2.61
N SER A 89 -9.76 8.56 3.53
CA SER A 89 -8.85 7.44 3.24
C SER A 89 -9.42 6.49 2.19
N VAL A 90 -10.74 6.24 2.21
CA VAL A 90 -11.42 5.41 1.22
C VAL A 90 -11.53 6.13 -0.13
N LYS A 91 -11.84 7.44 -0.12
CA LYS A 91 -11.84 8.28 -1.34
C LYS A 91 -10.45 8.32 -1.99
N LEU A 92 -9.39 8.29 -1.19
CA LEU A 92 -7.99 8.25 -1.62
C LEU A 92 -7.43 6.82 -1.77
N GLY A 93 -8.27 5.79 -1.75
CA GLY A 93 -7.87 4.38 -1.87
C GLY A 93 -7.04 4.06 -3.11
N TRP A 94 -7.13 4.87 -4.17
CA TRP A 94 -6.30 4.77 -5.37
C TRP A 94 -4.81 5.07 -5.14
N LEU A 95 -4.45 5.75 -4.04
CA LEU A 95 -3.04 6.01 -3.69
C LEU A 95 -2.29 4.74 -3.32
N MET A 96 -2.98 3.74 -2.74
CA MET A 96 -2.36 2.47 -2.38
C MET A 96 -1.81 1.71 -3.60
N PRO A 97 -2.60 1.40 -4.65
CA PRO A 97 -2.06 0.73 -5.83
C PRO A 97 -0.99 1.59 -6.53
N LEU A 98 -1.12 2.91 -6.52
CA LEU A 98 -0.11 3.81 -7.07
C LEU A 98 1.23 3.67 -6.31
N ALA A 99 1.21 3.67 -4.97
CA ALA A 99 2.40 3.51 -4.15
C ALA A 99 3.09 2.15 -4.42
N LEU A 100 2.32 1.07 -4.57
CA LEU A 100 2.84 -0.25 -4.91
C LEU A 100 3.46 -0.27 -6.31
N ILE A 101 2.81 0.33 -7.31
CA ILE A 101 3.36 0.44 -8.67
C ILE A 101 4.70 1.20 -8.63
N ILE A 102 4.79 2.32 -7.92
CA ILE A 102 6.04 3.07 -7.77
C ILE A 102 7.11 2.21 -7.08
N ALA A 103 6.76 1.42 -6.06
CA ALA A 103 7.68 0.53 -5.38
C ALA A 103 8.26 -0.54 -6.34
N PHE A 104 7.43 -1.15 -7.18
CA PHE A 104 7.89 -2.13 -8.18
C PHE A 104 8.71 -1.48 -9.29
N LEU A 105 8.31 -0.32 -9.80
CA LEU A 105 9.09 0.44 -10.79
C LEU A 105 10.44 0.86 -10.23
N SER A 106 10.50 1.24 -8.96
CA SER A 106 11.76 1.58 -8.30
C SER A 106 12.68 0.35 -8.14
N ALA A 107 12.13 -0.83 -7.83
CA ALA A 107 12.89 -2.08 -7.82
C ALA A 107 13.45 -2.43 -9.21
N ALA A 108 12.65 -2.27 -10.26
CA ALA A 108 13.09 -2.48 -11.64
C ALA A 108 14.18 -1.48 -12.04
N THR A 109 14.00 -0.20 -11.71
CA THR A 109 15.00 0.85 -11.95
C THR A 109 16.29 0.58 -11.18
N ALA A 110 16.19 0.17 -9.91
CA ALA A 110 17.35 -0.21 -9.11
C ALA A 110 18.11 -1.39 -9.72
N LEU A 111 17.41 -2.39 -10.23
CA LEU A 111 18.01 -3.54 -10.90
C LEU A 111 18.79 -3.12 -12.16
N ILE A 112 18.17 -2.32 -13.04
CA ILE A 112 18.79 -1.86 -14.28
C ILE A 112 20.02 -0.99 -13.99
N THR A 113 19.92 -0.11 -12.98
CA THR A 113 20.99 0.85 -12.66
C THR A 113 22.08 0.28 -11.76
N ALA A 114 21.89 -0.89 -11.14
CA ALA A 114 22.87 -1.51 -10.26
C ALA A 114 24.23 -1.75 -10.95
N PHE A 115 24.22 -1.99 -12.26
CA PHE A 115 25.42 -2.23 -13.06
C PHE A 115 26.07 -0.95 -13.61
N LYS A 116 25.27 0.11 -13.85
CA LYS A 116 25.72 1.35 -14.50
C LYS A 116 25.94 2.48 -13.52
N ALA A 117 25.02 2.67 -12.58
CA ALA A 117 24.96 3.84 -11.69
C ALA A 117 24.47 3.44 -10.29
N ILE A 118 25.33 2.87 -9.47
CA ILE A 118 24.97 2.35 -8.14
C ILE A 118 24.32 3.40 -7.23
N HIS A 119 24.64 4.68 -7.39
CA HIS A 119 24.00 5.76 -6.62
C HIS A 119 22.52 5.88 -6.95
N VAL A 120 22.15 5.76 -8.23
CA VAL A 120 20.75 5.79 -8.68
C VAL A 120 19.99 4.57 -8.17
N SER A 121 20.64 3.39 -8.22
CA SER A 121 20.07 2.15 -7.67
C SER A 121 19.74 2.29 -6.18
N ARG A 122 20.63 2.91 -5.38
CA ARG A 122 20.41 3.15 -3.95
C ARG A 122 19.22 4.07 -3.68
N ILE A 123 19.14 5.19 -4.40
CA ILE A 123 18.03 6.13 -4.28
C ILE A 123 16.70 5.45 -4.66
N ALA A 124 16.71 4.67 -5.75
CA ALA A 124 15.54 3.91 -6.16
C ALA A 124 15.08 2.92 -5.07
N CYS A 125 16.00 2.18 -4.43
CA CYS A 125 15.66 1.29 -3.31
C CYS A 125 15.03 2.04 -2.13
N VAL A 126 15.53 3.24 -1.79
CA VAL A 126 14.95 4.07 -0.72
C VAL A 126 13.55 4.52 -1.07
N ILE A 127 13.34 5.00 -2.30
CA ILE A 127 12.01 5.39 -2.78
C ILE A 127 11.04 4.21 -2.73
N GLY A 128 11.46 3.03 -3.20
CA GLY A 128 10.64 1.83 -3.16
C GLY A 128 10.28 1.39 -1.74
N ALA A 129 11.23 1.44 -0.81
CA ALA A 129 10.99 1.13 0.59
C ALA A 129 10.00 2.14 1.22
N ALA A 130 10.19 3.45 0.96
CA ALA A 130 9.29 4.49 1.44
C ALA A 130 7.86 4.32 0.90
N CYS A 131 7.71 4.00 -0.38
CA CYS A 131 6.40 3.74 -0.99
C CYS A 131 5.74 2.47 -0.42
N SER A 132 6.51 1.42 -0.15
CA SER A 132 5.98 0.21 0.50
C SER A 132 5.51 0.50 1.93
N ALA A 133 6.26 1.29 2.69
CA ALA A 133 5.87 1.73 4.03
C ALA A 133 4.60 2.60 3.99
N ALA A 134 4.51 3.52 3.03
CA ALA A 134 3.34 4.36 2.83
C ALA A 134 2.10 3.53 2.46
N ALA A 135 2.24 2.48 1.65
CA ALA A 135 1.15 1.57 1.31
C ALA A 135 0.64 0.82 2.55
N ILE A 136 1.54 0.29 3.40
CA ILE A 136 1.17 -0.37 4.66
C ILE A 136 0.40 0.59 5.57
N LEU A 137 0.92 1.80 5.75
CA LEU A 137 0.29 2.82 6.59
C LEU A 137 -1.10 3.19 6.06
N HIS A 138 -1.22 3.39 4.75
CA HIS A 138 -2.51 3.73 4.12
C HIS A 138 -3.55 2.62 4.29
N ILE A 139 -3.17 1.35 4.09
CA ILE A 139 -4.06 0.20 4.31
C ILE A 139 -4.54 0.15 5.76
N THR A 140 -3.64 0.39 6.73
CA THR A 140 -3.97 0.38 8.15
C THR A 140 -4.95 1.49 8.52
N ILE A 141 -4.72 2.72 8.03
CA ILE A 141 -5.62 3.86 8.24
C ILE A 141 -6.99 3.58 7.59
N MET A 142 -6.98 3.12 6.34
CA MET A 142 -8.21 2.81 5.61
C MET A 142 -9.05 1.75 6.33
N ASN A 143 -8.41 0.70 6.88
CA ASN A 143 -9.10 -0.32 7.66
C ASN A 143 -9.78 0.30 8.91
N SER A 144 -9.08 1.16 9.65
CA SER A 144 -9.65 1.85 10.83
C SER A 144 -10.83 2.76 10.46
N ASP A 145 -10.68 3.53 9.39
CA ASP A 145 -11.71 4.47 8.94
C ASP A 145 -12.97 3.75 8.42
N ILE A 146 -12.81 2.63 7.72
CA ILE A 146 -13.93 1.79 7.27
C ILE A 146 -14.69 1.24 8.48
N HIS A 147 -14.01 0.75 9.50
CA HIS A 147 -14.67 0.27 10.71
C HIS A 147 -15.45 1.37 11.42
N SER A 148 -14.87 2.56 11.56
CA SER A 148 -15.52 3.70 12.17
C SER A 148 -16.76 4.13 11.38
N TRP A 149 -16.63 4.24 10.06
CA TRP A 149 -17.71 4.61 9.15
C TRP A 149 -18.86 3.59 9.15
N LEU A 150 -18.55 2.29 9.11
CA LEU A 150 -19.54 1.22 9.19
C LEU A 150 -20.30 1.27 10.52
N SER A 151 -19.59 1.45 11.63
CA SER A 151 -20.21 1.55 12.95
C SER A 151 -21.14 2.75 13.09
N GLU A 152 -20.75 3.88 12.51
CA GLU A 152 -21.56 5.11 12.51
C GLU A 152 -22.77 4.99 11.59
N SER A 153 -22.59 4.44 10.40
CA SER A 153 -23.68 4.16 9.46
C SER A 153 -24.76 3.29 10.07
N MET A 154 -24.34 2.27 10.85
CA MET A 154 -25.27 1.38 11.55
C MET A 154 -26.01 2.08 12.69
N LYS A 155 -25.36 2.94 13.47
CA LYS A 155 -26.02 3.74 14.50
C LYS A 155 -27.09 4.64 13.90
N THR A 156 -26.83 5.21 12.73
CA THR A 156 -27.75 6.09 12.03
C THR A 156 -28.97 5.33 11.48
N ALA A 157 -28.80 4.06 11.09
CA ALA A 157 -29.90 3.22 10.64
C ALA A 157 -30.77 2.63 11.77
N GLN A 158 -30.30 2.62 13.03
CA GLN A 158 -31.02 2.04 14.18
C GLN A 158 -32.44 2.61 14.43
N PRO A 159 -32.70 3.93 14.30
CA PRO A 159 -34.05 4.47 14.55
C PRO A 159 -35.13 3.88 13.64
N GLU A 160 -34.77 3.61 12.39
CA GLU A 160 -35.71 3.06 11.40
C GLU A 160 -36.05 1.57 11.68
N LEU A 161 -35.17 0.87 12.38
CA LEU A 161 -35.35 -0.53 12.73
C LEU A 161 -36.18 -0.75 14.01
N LYS A 162 -36.40 0.28 14.86
CA LYS A 162 -37.08 0.13 16.18
C LYS A 162 -38.47 -0.51 16.11
N ASN A 163 -39.16 -0.34 15.02
CA ASN A 163 -40.53 -0.86 14.82
C ASN A 163 -40.53 -2.20 14.05
N ASN A 164 -39.38 -2.77 13.76
CA ASN A 164 -39.28 -4.04 13.03
C ASN A 164 -39.06 -5.20 14.02
N PRO A 165 -39.89 -6.26 14.02
CA PRO A 165 -39.72 -7.42 14.89
C PRO A 165 -38.37 -8.13 14.71
N TYR A 166 -37.69 -7.91 13.60
CA TYR A 166 -36.36 -8.47 13.30
C TYR A 166 -35.20 -7.52 13.62
N ALA A 167 -35.45 -6.38 14.28
CA ALA A 167 -34.45 -5.36 14.59
C ALA A 167 -33.23 -5.91 15.36
N GLY A 168 -33.46 -6.78 16.35
CA GLY A 168 -32.40 -7.39 17.11
C GLY A 168 -31.50 -8.33 16.29
N LEU A 169 -32.10 -9.07 15.38
CA LEU A 169 -31.36 -9.96 14.48
C LEU A 169 -30.56 -9.17 13.45
N ALA A 170 -31.13 -8.11 12.91
CA ALA A 170 -30.44 -7.21 11.98
C ALA A 170 -29.25 -6.51 12.65
N GLN A 171 -29.39 -6.07 13.93
CA GLN A 171 -28.30 -5.47 14.70
C GLN A 171 -27.17 -6.46 14.97
N ASN A 172 -27.48 -7.69 15.36
CA ASN A 172 -26.47 -8.71 15.62
C ASN A 172 -25.73 -9.10 14.32
N LEU A 173 -26.43 -9.30 13.23
CA LEU A 173 -25.82 -9.57 11.92
C LEU A 173 -24.93 -8.42 11.46
N SER A 174 -25.39 -7.20 11.59
CA SER A 174 -24.64 -6.03 11.20
C SER A 174 -23.36 -5.85 12.04
N ALA A 175 -23.45 -6.06 13.35
CA ALA A 175 -22.28 -6.05 14.23
C ALA A 175 -21.26 -7.15 13.87
N LEU A 176 -21.73 -8.35 13.52
CA LEU A 176 -20.88 -9.43 13.03
C LEU A 176 -20.19 -9.06 11.73
N ILE A 177 -20.90 -8.46 10.78
CA ILE A 177 -20.32 -8.04 9.49
C ILE A 177 -19.25 -6.98 9.70
N VAL A 178 -19.52 -5.96 10.53
CA VAL A 178 -18.54 -4.90 10.83
C VAL A 178 -17.28 -5.46 11.46
N ASN A 179 -17.44 -6.32 12.47
CA ASN A 179 -16.30 -6.85 13.21
C ASN A 179 -15.49 -7.88 12.39
N ALA A 180 -16.15 -8.56 11.46
CA ALA A 180 -15.51 -9.57 10.65
C ALA A 180 -14.90 -9.03 9.34
N PHE A 181 -15.35 -7.86 8.85
CA PHE A 181 -14.72 -7.24 7.68
C PHE A 181 -13.40 -6.59 8.05
N GLN A 182 -12.29 -7.09 7.49
CA GLN A 182 -10.96 -6.55 7.75
C GLN A 182 -10.15 -6.48 6.47
N ILE A 183 -9.44 -5.37 6.29
CA ILE A 183 -8.45 -5.19 5.24
C ILE A 183 -7.08 -5.14 5.89
N LYS A 184 -6.21 -6.06 5.53
CA LYS A 184 -4.85 -6.16 6.07
C LYS A 184 -3.80 -6.09 4.98
N PRO A 185 -2.62 -5.48 5.24
CA PRO A 185 -1.49 -5.64 4.34
C PRO A 185 -1.13 -7.13 4.25
N GLY A 186 -1.01 -7.65 3.03
CA GLY A 186 -0.51 -9.00 2.80
C GLY A 186 0.97 -9.11 3.15
N TRP A 187 1.44 -10.33 3.43
CA TRP A 187 2.85 -10.54 3.78
C TRP A 187 3.83 -10.09 2.69
N GLY A 188 3.40 -10.10 1.42
CA GLY A 188 4.21 -9.64 0.28
C GLY A 188 4.63 -8.18 0.38
N VAL A 189 3.78 -7.28 0.91
CA VAL A 189 4.14 -5.86 1.09
C VAL A 189 5.20 -5.69 2.20
N TYR A 190 5.10 -6.46 3.28
CA TYR A 190 6.13 -6.45 4.33
C TYR A 190 7.46 -6.98 3.82
N ALA A 191 7.44 -8.08 3.06
CA ALA A 191 8.63 -8.64 2.44
C ALA A 191 9.25 -7.64 1.44
N LEU A 192 8.44 -6.94 0.66
CA LEU A 192 8.88 -5.90 -0.27
C LEU A 192 9.57 -4.76 0.48
N LEU A 193 8.99 -4.28 1.58
CA LEU A 193 9.59 -3.25 2.43
C LEU A 193 10.96 -3.71 2.99
N VAL A 194 11.03 -4.94 3.50
CA VAL A 194 12.26 -5.49 4.08
C VAL A 194 13.35 -5.63 3.02
N LEU A 195 13.04 -6.20 1.85
CA LEU A 195 14.01 -6.40 0.78
C LEU A 195 14.56 -5.08 0.22
N LEU A 196 13.69 -4.12 -0.06
CA LEU A 196 14.11 -2.80 -0.55
C LEU A 196 14.82 -1.99 0.54
N GLY A 197 14.38 -2.11 1.80
CA GLY A 197 15.06 -1.52 2.95
C GLY A 197 16.47 -2.09 3.15
N MET A 198 16.64 -3.41 3.07
CA MET A 198 17.95 -4.05 3.13
C MET A 198 18.85 -3.60 1.98
N ALA A 199 18.35 -3.56 0.76
CA ALA A 199 19.09 -3.06 -0.39
C ALA A 199 19.53 -1.60 -0.21
N ALA A 200 18.66 -0.75 0.35
CA ALA A 200 18.99 0.62 0.68
C ALA A 200 20.10 0.71 1.74
N VAL A 201 19.97 -0.01 2.87
CA VAL A 201 20.95 -0.03 3.96
C VAL A 201 22.31 -0.53 3.47
N LEU A 202 22.35 -1.64 2.73
CA LEU A 202 23.58 -2.17 2.14
C LEU A 202 24.24 -1.14 1.22
N GLY A 203 23.43 -0.42 0.46
CA GLY A 203 23.90 0.64 -0.40
C GLY A 203 24.51 1.83 0.36
N PHE A 204 23.95 2.21 1.52
CA PHE A 204 24.40 3.38 2.30
C PHE A 204 25.45 3.06 3.36
N SER A 205 25.63 1.81 3.78
CA SER A 205 26.53 1.41 4.85
C SER A 205 27.97 1.94 4.67
N ARG A 206 28.45 1.99 3.42
CA ARG A 206 29.78 2.53 3.09
C ARG A 206 29.87 4.06 3.08
N VAL A 207 28.77 4.75 2.84
CA VAL A 207 28.76 6.22 2.92
C VAL A 207 28.94 6.62 4.38
N LEU A 208 28.24 5.93 5.28
CA LEU A 208 28.34 6.17 6.73
C LEU A 208 29.70 5.80 7.31
N SER A 209 30.32 4.70 6.84
CA SER A 209 31.65 4.32 7.30
C SER A 209 32.74 5.32 6.87
N ARG A 210 32.56 6.05 5.76
CA ARG A 210 33.49 7.09 5.31
C ARG A 210 33.36 8.39 6.10
N LEU A 211 32.16 8.74 6.58
CA LEU A 211 31.92 9.92 7.41
C LEU A 211 32.52 9.76 8.81
N ARG A 212 32.72 8.53 9.27
CA ARG A 212 33.26 8.21 10.60
C ARG A 212 34.80 8.30 10.67
N VAL A 213 35.50 8.43 9.56
CA VAL A 213 37.00 8.49 9.47
C VAL A 213 37.45 9.89 9.10
N VAL A 214 36.86 10.93 9.67
CA VAL A 214 37.53 12.23 9.76
C VAL A 214 38.23 12.27 11.12
N PRO A 215 39.53 12.00 11.22
CA PRO A 215 40.25 12.24 12.45
C PRO A 215 40.17 13.74 12.73
N ILE A 216 39.70 14.09 13.92
CA ILE A 216 39.86 15.44 14.44
C ILE A 216 41.39 15.64 14.61
N ALA A 217 42.02 16.10 13.55
CA ALA A 217 43.39 16.55 13.62
C ALA A 217 43.36 17.97 14.22
N GLY A 218 43.74 18.10 15.47
CA GLY A 218 43.91 19.41 16.07
C GLY A 218 43.77 19.45 17.57
N SER A 219 44.81 19.09 18.28
CA SER A 219 45.25 19.71 19.55
C SER A 219 46.75 19.66 19.65
#